data_a5bb9f1043d82949898f5e6f5245a71a
#
_entry.id   a5bb9f1043d82949898f5e6f5245a71a
#
_cell.length_a   1.000
_cell.length_b   1.000
_cell.length_c   1.000
_cell.angle_alpha   90.00
_cell.angle_beta   90.00
_cell.angle_gamma   90.00
#
_symmetry.space_group_name_H-M   'P 1'
#
loop_
_entity.id
_entity.type
_entity.pdbx_description
1 polymer ?
#
loop_
_entity_poly.entity_id
_entity_poly.type
_entity_poly.pdbx_seq_one_letter_code
_entity_poly.pdbx_strand_id
1 'polypeptide(L)'
;MPELPEVQSVVNYFKPLLTQEKIHNITSPNGYEKVFDTHSILNINTATKGLCIDDVYRKGKYIVLDLSKGFLCIHLRMTGQLQMDMKQADSVKHCSFAIFFESGKSVYFKD
;
A
#
# COMPACT_ATOMS: atom_id res chain seq x y z
N MET A 1 9.44 -15.01 -4.77
CA MET A 1 9.63 -13.55 -4.68
C MET A 1 9.49 -12.95 -6.07
N PRO A 2 8.68 -11.89 -6.25
CA PRO A 2 8.54 -11.27 -7.58
C PRO A 2 9.87 -10.75 -8.10
N GLU A 3 10.11 -10.98 -9.37
CA GLU A 3 11.28 -10.47 -10.06
C GLU A 3 11.11 -8.96 -10.37
N LEU A 4 12.21 -8.28 -10.70
CA LEU A 4 12.17 -6.84 -10.98
C LEU A 4 11.17 -6.45 -12.06
N PRO A 5 11.07 -7.19 -13.20
CA PRO A 5 10.06 -6.87 -14.22
C PRO A 5 8.62 -6.95 -13.70
N GLU A 6 8.35 -7.92 -12.81
CA GLU A 6 7.03 -8.08 -12.22
C GLU A 6 6.71 -6.91 -11.28
N VAL A 7 7.68 -6.48 -10.47
CA VAL A 7 7.52 -5.34 -9.58
C VAL A 7 7.28 -4.07 -10.40
N GLN A 8 8.03 -3.90 -11.49
CA GLN A 8 7.86 -2.75 -12.37
C GLN A 8 6.46 -2.74 -13.02
N SER A 9 5.94 -3.90 -13.39
CA SER A 9 4.58 -4.02 -13.94
C SER A 9 3.53 -3.59 -12.93
N VAL A 10 3.71 -3.97 -11.67
CA VAL A 10 2.80 -3.55 -10.58
C VAL A 10 2.84 -2.03 -10.42
N VAL A 11 4.03 -1.44 -10.40
CA VAL A 11 4.19 0.02 -10.32
C VAL A 11 3.50 0.70 -11.49
N ASN A 12 3.71 0.21 -12.71
CA ASN A 12 3.10 0.80 -13.91
C ASN A 12 1.58 0.78 -13.85
N TYR A 13 1.01 -0.28 -13.28
CA TYR A 13 -0.44 -0.40 -13.14
C TYR A 13 -0.98 0.57 -12.08
N PHE A 14 -0.33 0.64 -10.91
CA PHE A 14 -0.84 1.42 -9.78
C PHE A 14 -0.51 2.91 -9.85
N LYS A 15 0.55 3.30 -10.54
CA LYS A 15 0.97 4.70 -10.62
C LYS A 15 -0.15 5.64 -11.04
N PRO A 16 -0.86 5.41 -12.17
CA PRO A 16 -1.95 6.31 -12.57
C PRO A 16 -3.15 6.25 -11.63
N LEU A 17 -3.33 5.13 -10.92
CA LEU A 17 -4.47 4.96 -10.02
C LEU A 17 -4.26 5.65 -8.67
N LEU A 18 -3.01 5.71 -8.20
CA LEU A 18 -2.70 6.19 -6.86
C LEU A 18 -2.14 7.61 -6.83
N THR A 19 -1.52 8.08 -7.92
CA THR A 19 -0.94 9.42 -7.95
C THR A 19 -2.02 10.48 -7.75
N GLN A 20 -1.76 11.43 -6.86
CA GLN A 20 -2.66 12.50 -6.45
C GLN A 20 -3.78 12.05 -5.50
N GLU A 21 -3.82 10.79 -5.10
CA GLU A 21 -4.77 10.35 -4.10
C GLU A 21 -4.32 10.80 -2.70
N LYS A 22 -5.29 11.21 -1.89
CA LYS A 22 -5.04 11.68 -0.54
C LYS A 22 -5.42 10.58 0.45
N ILE A 23 -4.49 10.22 1.34
CA ILE A 23 -4.68 9.14 2.29
C ILE A 23 -5.67 9.56 3.38
N HIS A 24 -6.73 8.79 3.54
CA HIS A 24 -7.70 8.98 4.61
C HIS A 24 -7.29 8.19 5.86
N ASN A 25 -7.06 6.87 5.70
CA ASN A 25 -6.50 6.07 6.77
C ASN A 25 -5.85 4.79 6.24
N ILE A 26 -4.98 4.20 7.06
CA ILE A 26 -4.36 2.90 6.80
C ILE A 26 -4.73 1.98 7.95
N THR A 27 -5.16 0.77 7.63
CA THR A 27 -5.57 -0.24 8.62
C THR A 27 -4.85 -1.55 8.38
N SER A 28 -4.92 -2.44 9.37
CA SER A 28 -4.44 -3.82 9.27
C SER A 28 -5.61 -4.76 9.53
N PRO A 29 -6.40 -5.11 8.50
CA PRO A 29 -7.63 -5.87 8.68
C PRO A 29 -7.47 -7.22 9.37
N ASN A 30 -6.38 -7.95 9.09
CA ASN A 30 -6.13 -9.24 9.75
C ASN A 30 -5.30 -9.13 11.03
N GLY A 31 -4.87 -7.92 11.41
CA GLY A 31 -4.10 -7.68 12.62
C GLY A 31 -2.64 -8.13 12.57
N TYR A 32 -2.14 -8.57 11.43
CA TYR A 32 -0.78 -9.07 11.31
C TYR A 32 0.19 -7.91 11.05
N GLU A 33 0.66 -7.26 12.10
CA GLU A 33 1.49 -6.06 12.00
C GLU A 33 2.95 -6.32 11.65
N LYS A 34 3.41 -7.56 11.57
CA LYS A 34 4.79 -7.86 11.16
C LYS A 34 5.10 -7.43 9.73
N VAL A 35 4.10 -7.16 8.93
CA VAL A 35 4.26 -6.56 7.60
C VAL A 35 4.81 -5.13 7.70
N PHE A 36 4.63 -4.48 8.82
CA PHE A 36 5.16 -3.14 9.10
C PHE A 36 6.49 -3.29 9.85
N ASP A 37 7.56 -3.24 9.13
CA ASP A 37 8.90 -3.59 9.60
C ASP A 37 9.32 -2.88 10.89
N THR A 38 9.17 -1.56 10.94
CA THR A 38 9.70 -0.74 12.03
C THR A 38 8.66 0.09 12.75
N HIS A 39 7.41 0.07 12.31
CA HIS A 39 6.37 0.94 12.83
C HIS A 39 5.09 0.17 13.12
N SER A 40 4.35 0.57 14.17
CA SER A 40 3.00 0.06 14.38
C SER A 40 2.04 0.65 13.37
N ILE A 41 0.91 -0.03 13.13
CA ILE A 41 -0.13 0.48 12.23
C ILE A 41 -0.65 1.84 12.71
N LEU A 42 -0.74 2.04 14.01
CA LEU A 42 -1.19 3.31 14.56
C LEU A 42 -0.24 4.46 14.20
N ASN A 43 1.08 4.22 14.31
CA ASN A 43 2.07 5.24 13.97
C ASN A 43 2.05 5.55 12.47
N ILE A 44 1.95 4.53 11.63
CA ILE A 44 1.88 4.72 10.18
C ILE A 44 0.63 5.48 9.81
N ASN A 45 -0.52 5.12 10.37
CA ASN A 45 -1.77 5.80 10.10
C ASN A 45 -1.71 7.29 10.50
N THR A 46 -1.20 7.56 11.69
CA THR A 46 -1.08 8.93 12.18
C THR A 46 -0.14 9.77 11.30
N ALA A 47 1.00 9.20 10.91
CA ALA A 47 2.02 9.90 10.14
C ALA A 47 1.58 10.18 8.70
N THR A 48 0.70 9.35 8.11
CA THR A 48 0.35 9.44 6.70
C THR A 48 -1.02 10.05 6.44
N LYS A 49 -1.86 10.16 7.45
CA LYS A 49 -3.22 10.68 7.30
C LYS A 49 -3.20 12.10 6.72
N GLY A 50 -3.94 12.29 5.64
CA GLY A 50 -4.03 13.58 4.97
C GLY A 50 -2.92 13.87 3.97
N LEU A 51 -1.93 13.00 3.84
CA LEU A 51 -0.86 13.19 2.86
C LEU A 51 -1.30 12.72 1.48
N CYS A 52 -0.81 13.40 0.44
CA CYS A 52 -1.06 13.00 -0.94
C CYS A 52 0.06 12.10 -1.44
N ILE A 53 -0.28 11.18 -2.34
CA ILE A 53 0.71 10.40 -3.07
C ILE A 53 1.16 11.23 -4.27
N ASP A 54 2.41 11.68 -4.25
CA ASP A 54 2.96 12.51 -5.31
C ASP A 54 3.51 11.69 -6.46
N ASP A 55 4.02 10.49 -6.18
CA ASP A 55 4.58 9.61 -7.18
C ASP A 55 4.55 8.16 -6.68
N VAL A 56 4.60 7.23 -7.63
CA VAL A 56 4.75 5.80 -7.37
C VAL A 56 5.85 5.29 -8.26
N TYR A 57 6.89 4.70 -7.69
CA TYR A 57 8.02 4.20 -8.46
C TYR A 57 8.62 2.95 -7.82
N ARG A 58 9.52 2.30 -8.54
CA ARG A 58 10.23 1.13 -8.07
C ARG A 58 11.63 1.50 -7.61
N LYS A 59 12.03 0.96 -6.46
CA LYS A 59 13.42 1.02 -6.01
C LYS A 59 13.84 -0.40 -5.61
N GLY A 60 14.65 -1.04 -6.45
CA GLY A 60 14.94 -2.46 -6.26
C GLY A 60 13.66 -3.28 -6.33
N LYS A 61 13.43 -4.11 -5.33
CA LYS A 61 12.20 -4.92 -5.23
C LYS A 61 11.10 -4.23 -4.39
N TYR A 62 11.30 -2.95 -4.07
CA TYR A 62 10.31 -2.17 -3.34
C TYR A 62 9.48 -1.32 -4.26
N ILE A 63 8.21 -1.21 -3.92
CA ILE A 63 7.30 -0.22 -4.49
C ILE A 63 7.32 0.97 -3.53
N VAL A 64 7.63 2.16 -4.04
CA VAL A 64 7.72 3.35 -3.22
C VAL A 64 6.54 4.26 -3.54
N LEU A 65 5.77 4.60 -2.49
CA LEU A 65 4.76 5.65 -2.56
C LEU A 65 5.42 6.91 -2.01
N ASP A 66 5.73 7.84 -2.89
CA ASP A 66 6.32 9.12 -2.52
C ASP A 66 5.21 10.06 -2.10
N LEU A 67 5.23 10.46 -0.83
CA LEU A 67 4.15 11.24 -0.24
C LEU A 67 4.53 12.71 -0.20
N SER A 68 3.55 13.58 0.01
CA SER A 68 3.77 15.01 0.19
C SER A 68 4.73 15.29 1.35
N LYS A 69 4.85 14.34 2.28
CA LYS A 69 5.85 14.38 3.35
C LYS A 69 6.29 12.94 3.64
N GLY A 70 7.55 12.62 3.32
CA GLY A 70 8.08 11.27 3.50
C GLY A 70 7.63 10.30 2.42
N PHE A 71 7.77 9.02 2.68
CA PHE A 71 7.43 7.98 1.72
C PHE A 71 7.08 6.67 2.44
N LEU A 72 6.37 5.79 1.72
CA LEU A 72 6.10 4.42 2.15
C LEU A 72 6.73 3.45 1.16
N CYS A 73 7.42 2.43 1.69
CA CYS A 73 7.99 1.37 0.88
C CYS A 73 7.19 0.08 1.09
N ILE A 74 6.83 -0.58 0.01
CA ILE A 74 6.08 -1.83 0.03
C ILE A 74 6.91 -2.92 -0.63
N HIS A 75 7.12 -4.03 0.07
CA HIS A 75 7.77 -5.22 -0.47
C HIS A 75 6.72 -6.31 -0.64
N LEU A 76 6.54 -6.82 -1.86
CA LEU A 76 5.50 -7.82 -2.13
C LEU A 76 5.81 -9.18 -1.52
N ARG A 77 7.07 -9.44 -1.16
CA ARG A 77 7.51 -10.71 -0.62
C ARG A 77 7.32 -11.83 -1.64
N MET A 78 7.01 -13.05 -1.18
CA MET A 78 6.88 -14.20 -2.09
C MET A 78 5.48 -14.29 -2.72
N THR A 79 4.45 -13.94 -1.95
CA THR A 79 3.06 -14.15 -2.36
C THR A 79 2.20 -12.89 -2.25
N GLY A 80 2.81 -11.77 -1.88
CA GLY A 80 2.07 -10.53 -1.69
C GLY A 80 1.55 -9.93 -2.98
N GLN A 81 0.35 -9.38 -2.92
CA GLN A 81 -0.29 -8.70 -4.05
C GLN A 81 -0.96 -7.43 -3.59
N LEU A 82 -0.93 -6.42 -4.45
CA LEU A 82 -1.73 -5.21 -4.27
C LEU A 82 -2.99 -5.32 -5.11
N GLN A 83 -4.12 -4.89 -4.58
CA GLN A 83 -5.40 -4.96 -5.27
C GLN A 83 -6.24 -3.73 -4.93
N MET A 84 -6.85 -3.13 -5.99
CA MET A 84 -7.73 -1.98 -5.82
C MET A 84 -9.14 -2.43 -5.43
N ASP A 85 -9.75 -1.65 -4.54
CA ASP A 85 -11.20 -1.70 -4.23
C ASP A 85 -11.74 -3.11 -4.00
N MET A 86 -11.00 -3.91 -3.23
CA MET A 86 -11.38 -5.28 -2.92
C MET A 86 -12.71 -5.33 -2.16
N LYS A 87 -13.55 -6.32 -2.48
CA LYS A 87 -14.80 -6.53 -1.75
C LYS A 87 -14.51 -6.99 -0.33
N GLN A 88 -15.25 -6.42 0.60
CA GLN A 88 -15.03 -6.59 2.04
C GLN A 88 -15.07 -8.07 2.50
N ALA A 89 -15.89 -8.89 1.87
CA ALA A 89 -16.04 -10.30 2.25
C ALA A 89 -14.76 -11.13 2.03
N ASP A 90 -13.93 -10.73 1.06
CA ASP A 90 -12.74 -11.49 0.68
C ASP A 90 -11.48 -10.98 1.36
N SER A 91 -11.54 -9.87 2.09
CA SER A 91 -10.38 -9.09 2.44
C SER A 91 -9.80 -9.37 3.82
N VAL A 92 -10.63 -9.63 4.83
CA VAL A 92 -10.18 -9.53 6.24
C VAL A 92 -9.11 -10.56 6.56
N LYS A 93 -9.30 -11.81 6.13
CA LYS A 93 -8.43 -12.92 6.50
C LYS A 93 -7.04 -12.82 5.88
N HIS A 94 -6.95 -12.34 4.64
CA HIS A 94 -5.69 -12.34 3.87
C HIS A 94 -5.13 -10.95 3.64
N CYS A 95 -5.77 -9.91 4.17
CA CYS A 95 -5.33 -8.54 3.99
C CYS A 95 -4.49 -8.08 5.18
N SER A 96 -3.19 -7.86 4.93
CA SER A 96 -2.26 -7.41 5.97
C SER A 96 -2.35 -5.91 6.20
N PHE A 97 -2.61 -5.13 5.16
CA PHE A 97 -2.93 -3.72 5.32
C PHE A 97 -3.84 -3.24 4.20
N ALA A 98 -4.52 -2.15 4.48
CA ALA A 98 -5.36 -1.47 3.50
C ALA A 98 -5.16 0.04 3.63
N ILE A 99 -5.10 0.73 2.50
CA ILE A 99 -5.05 2.19 2.44
C ILE A 99 -6.36 2.67 1.86
N PHE A 100 -7.06 3.53 2.61
CA PHE A 100 -8.31 4.15 2.18
C PHE A 100 -8.04 5.60 1.83
N PHE A 101 -8.53 6.03 0.68
CA PHE A 101 -8.32 7.39 0.17
C PHE A 101 -9.57 8.24 0.35
N GLU A 102 -9.38 9.56 0.39
CA GLU A 102 -10.50 10.49 0.56
C GLU A 102 -11.48 10.46 -0.60
N SER A 103 -11.03 10.01 -1.77
CA SER A 103 -11.89 9.84 -2.95
C SER A 103 -12.88 8.68 -2.83
N GLY A 104 -12.70 7.81 -1.84
CA GLY A 104 -13.49 6.59 -1.69
C GLY A 104 -12.81 5.36 -2.28
N LYS A 105 -11.72 5.53 -3.02
CA LYS A 105 -10.90 4.41 -3.50
C LYS A 105 -10.13 3.78 -2.36
N SER A 106 -9.68 2.56 -2.57
CA SER A 106 -8.85 1.85 -1.59
C SER A 106 -7.89 0.90 -2.29
N VAL A 107 -6.77 0.61 -1.63
CA VAL A 107 -5.81 -0.40 -2.09
C VAL A 107 -5.49 -1.33 -0.94
N TYR A 108 -5.41 -2.62 -1.24
CA TYR A 108 -5.20 -3.68 -0.25
C TYR A 108 -3.92 -4.44 -0.55
N PHE A 109 -3.16 -4.73 0.49
CA PHE A 109 -2.05 -5.67 0.41
C PHE A 109 -2.54 -7.03 0.87
N LYS A 110 -2.66 -7.94 -0.07
CA LYS A 110 -3.14 -9.29 0.15
C LYS A 110 -1.96 -10.25 0.16
N ASP A 111 -1.84 -11.04 1.20
CA ASP A 111 -0.74 -12.01 1.32
C ASP A 111 -1.26 -13.37 1.78
#